data_1f6a8f0693f8148f559fa7d6a670e33f
#
_entry.id   1f6a8f0693f8148f559fa7d6a670e33f
#
_cell.length_a   1.000
_cell.length_b   1.000
_cell.length_c   1.000
_cell.angle_alpha   90.00
_cell.angle_beta   90.00
_cell.angle_gamma   90.00
#
_symmetry.space_group_name_H-M   'P 1'
#
loop_
_entity.id
_entity.type
_entity.pdbx_description
1 polymer ?
#
loop_
_entity_poly.entity_id
_entity_poly.type
_entity_poly.pdbx_seq_one_letter_code
_entity_poly.pdbx_strand_id
1 'polypeptide(L)'
;MSLIVKIKKQLDNFMLSVDMELTDEVVSVIGMSGSGKSMTLKCIAGIETPDSGFISLNGRVLYDSKKRINLQPGKRRVGYLFQDYALFPTMTVMENICIAMGQRNEEKVKGWLKRYGLEGMAYTYPNHLSGGQRQRVAMLRMLAAKPECILLDEPFSALDEHVKRSMESELMEMLTDFHNPVVFVSHNRDEVYRLAERIGSMESGVLSTVRDKKDFFMRPRSVEQALLVGCNNISEVKWQDKHHLFAVEWDSVFEVTDEQLEQTAMSMDGISHIGVFPQDIIISAGKTKTALAYADKNIIRIKDYKMIEELKSWEVLCKLNNDSIIYASLPRHTEANMLSKNINDELYIKNFYLLG
;
A
#
# COMPACT_ATOMS: atom_id res chain seq x y z
N MET A 1 -11.65 -10.94 -17.46
CA MET A 1 -11.36 -9.68 -18.19
C MET A 1 -9.96 -9.24 -17.82
N SER A 2 -9.25 -8.43 -18.64
CA SER A 2 -7.85 -8.10 -18.35
C SER A 2 -7.50 -6.66 -18.68
N LEU A 3 -6.65 -6.06 -17.86
CA LEU A 3 -5.98 -4.79 -18.09
C LEU A 3 -4.47 -5.07 -18.24
N ILE A 4 -3.89 -4.67 -19.36
CA ILE A 4 -2.44 -4.76 -19.60
C ILE A 4 -1.92 -3.33 -19.73
N VAL A 5 -0.89 -3.00 -18.94
CA VAL A 5 -0.25 -1.68 -18.93
C VAL A 5 1.26 -1.87 -19.03
N LYS A 6 1.85 -1.43 -20.13
CA LYS A 6 3.30 -1.44 -20.37
C LYS A 6 3.70 -0.09 -20.93
N ILE A 7 4.02 0.86 -20.05
CA ILE A 7 4.23 2.25 -20.43
C ILE A 7 5.51 2.84 -19.83
N LYS A 8 6.04 3.84 -20.52
CA LYS A 8 7.07 4.73 -19.99
C LYS A 8 6.66 6.18 -20.23
N LYS A 9 6.93 7.03 -19.23
CA LYS A 9 6.69 8.48 -19.33
C LYS A 9 7.79 9.22 -18.59
N GLN A 10 8.45 10.16 -19.27
CA GLN A 10 9.40 11.06 -18.63
C GLN A 10 8.64 12.08 -17.77
N LEU A 11 9.01 12.17 -16.51
CA LEU A 11 8.60 13.20 -15.59
C LEU A 11 9.82 14.08 -15.26
N ASP A 12 9.62 15.23 -14.64
CA ASP A 12 10.70 16.19 -14.41
C ASP A 12 11.93 15.58 -13.74
N ASN A 13 11.72 14.71 -12.75
CA ASN A 13 12.79 14.17 -11.90
C ASN A 13 13.10 12.69 -12.13
N PHE A 14 12.22 11.94 -12.80
CA PHE A 14 12.40 10.49 -13.00
C PHE A 14 11.60 9.97 -14.19
N MET A 15 11.96 8.76 -14.64
CA MET A 15 11.22 8.02 -15.66
C MET A 15 10.18 7.13 -15.00
N LEU A 16 8.89 7.38 -15.26
CA LEU A 16 7.83 6.43 -14.92
C LEU A 16 7.93 5.20 -15.83
N SER A 17 8.02 4.02 -15.23
CA SER A 17 8.05 2.73 -15.91
C SER A 17 7.09 1.76 -15.25
N VAL A 18 6.05 1.38 -15.95
CA VAL A 18 4.99 0.49 -15.45
C VAL A 18 4.85 -0.70 -16.37
N ASP A 19 4.97 -1.90 -15.81
CA ASP A 19 4.65 -3.17 -16.47
C ASP A 19 3.77 -3.98 -15.52
N MET A 20 2.46 -4.07 -15.82
CA MET A 20 1.52 -4.85 -15.04
C MET A 20 0.43 -5.46 -15.91
N GLU A 21 -0.03 -6.63 -15.48
CA GLU A 21 -1.18 -7.32 -16.04
C GLU A 21 -2.10 -7.74 -14.91
N LEU A 22 -3.38 -7.40 -15.05
CA LEU A 22 -4.43 -7.62 -14.06
C LEU A 22 -5.61 -8.30 -14.72
N THR A 23 -6.30 -9.14 -13.94
CA THR A 23 -7.54 -9.76 -14.36
C THR A 23 -8.73 -9.21 -13.53
N ASP A 24 -9.68 -10.04 -13.18
CA ASP A 24 -10.80 -9.72 -12.29
C ASP A 24 -10.32 -9.73 -10.83
N GLU A 25 -9.64 -8.68 -10.43
CA GLU A 25 -9.00 -8.57 -9.12
C GLU A 25 -8.82 -7.11 -8.69
N VAL A 26 -8.63 -6.91 -7.39
CA VAL A 26 -8.32 -5.61 -6.79
C VAL A 26 -6.81 -5.52 -6.54
N VAL A 27 -6.13 -4.66 -7.30
CA VAL A 27 -4.69 -4.44 -7.16
C VAL A 27 -4.40 -3.06 -6.59
N SER A 28 -3.52 -3.00 -5.60
CA SER A 28 -3.00 -1.74 -5.07
C SER A 28 -1.61 -1.42 -5.59
N VAL A 29 -1.38 -0.15 -5.86
CA VAL A 29 -0.03 0.41 -6.02
C VAL A 29 0.26 1.29 -4.80
N ILE A 30 1.20 0.83 -3.96
CA ILE A 30 1.66 1.55 -2.78
C ILE A 30 3.02 2.23 -3.05
N GLY A 31 3.33 3.31 -2.37
CA GLY A 31 4.63 3.99 -2.51
C GLY A 31 4.60 5.38 -1.87
N MET A 32 5.78 5.99 -1.76
CA MET A 32 5.95 7.34 -1.22
C MET A 32 5.18 8.39 -2.03
N SER A 33 4.88 9.53 -1.41
CA SER A 33 4.29 10.67 -2.13
C SER A 33 5.21 11.11 -3.28
N GLY A 34 4.65 11.39 -4.45
CA GLY A 34 5.43 11.80 -5.61
C GLY A 34 6.09 10.66 -6.41
N SER A 35 5.94 9.39 -6.03
CA SER A 35 6.58 8.25 -6.72
C SER A 35 6.01 7.91 -8.12
N GLY A 36 4.88 8.52 -8.52
CA GLY A 36 4.28 8.29 -9.86
C GLY A 36 2.96 7.52 -9.86
N LYS A 37 2.40 7.16 -8.69
CA LYS A 37 1.15 6.37 -8.56
C LYS A 37 -0.04 6.99 -9.29
N SER A 38 -0.39 8.22 -8.95
CA SER A 38 -1.51 8.94 -9.60
C SER A 38 -1.25 9.19 -11.09
N MET A 39 0.02 9.40 -11.49
CA MET A 39 0.39 9.54 -12.89
C MET A 39 0.11 8.25 -13.67
N THR A 40 0.39 7.08 -13.07
CA THR A 40 0.04 5.78 -13.67
C THR A 40 -1.46 5.67 -13.93
N LEU A 41 -2.31 5.99 -12.94
CA LEU A 41 -3.76 5.96 -13.11
C LEU A 41 -4.22 6.95 -14.19
N LYS A 42 -3.66 8.17 -14.23
CA LYS A 42 -3.98 9.18 -15.25
C LYS A 42 -3.59 8.70 -16.65
N CYS A 43 -2.47 8.00 -16.80
CA CYS A 43 -2.06 7.38 -18.07
C CYS A 43 -3.05 6.29 -18.51
N ILE A 44 -3.50 5.43 -17.61
CA ILE A 44 -4.50 4.39 -17.92
C ILE A 44 -5.83 5.03 -18.34
N ALA A 45 -6.29 6.03 -17.62
CA ALA A 45 -7.52 6.75 -17.91
C ALA A 45 -7.46 7.59 -19.21
N GLY A 46 -6.25 7.90 -19.71
CA GLY A 46 -6.03 8.75 -20.89
C GLY A 46 -6.11 10.25 -20.60
N ILE A 47 -6.07 10.64 -19.34
CA ILE A 47 -5.95 12.02 -18.89
C ILE A 47 -4.55 12.53 -19.22
N GLU A 48 -3.56 11.66 -19.03
CA GLU A 48 -2.17 11.86 -19.40
C GLU A 48 -1.75 10.91 -20.51
N THR A 49 -0.85 11.34 -21.38
CA THR A 49 -0.35 10.50 -22.47
C THR A 49 1.03 9.97 -22.10
N PRO A 50 1.25 8.64 -22.08
CA PRO A 50 2.59 8.08 -21.98
C PRO A 50 3.47 8.47 -23.18
N ASP A 51 4.80 8.53 -23.00
CA ASP A 51 5.71 8.78 -24.12
C ASP A 51 5.89 7.55 -25.00
N SER A 52 5.82 6.37 -24.41
CA SER A 52 5.91 5.12 -25.16
C SER A 52 5.18 3.98 -24.44
N GLY A 53 4.87 2.92 -25.17
CA GLY A 53 4.32 1.70 -24.63
C GLY A 53 2.95 1.33 -25.17
N PHE A 54 2.22 0.56 -24.35
CA PHE A 54 0.96 -0.08 -24.73
C PHE A 54 0.02 -0.18 -23.53
N ILE A 55 -1.26 0.10 -23.76
CA ILE A 55 -2.35 -0.12 -22.79
C ILE A 55 -3.50 -0.80 -23.51
N SER A 56 -3.99 -1.91 -22.96
CA SER A 56 -5.21 -2.56 -23.44
C SER A 56 -6.14 -2.95 -22.29
N LEU A 57 -7.44 -2.90 -22.55
CA LEU A 57 -8.50 -3.32 -21.64
C LEU A 57 -9.43 -4.28 -22.37
N ASN A 58 -9.57 -5.49 -21.87
CA ASN A 58 -10.40 -6.55 -22.44
C ASN A 58 -10.12 -6.80 -23.95
N GLY A 59 -8.83 -6.81 -24.34
CA GLY A 59 -8.38 -6.97 -25.72
C GLY A 59 -8.51 -5.71 -26.59
N ARG A 60 -9.17 -4.66 -26.10
CA ARG A 60 -9.30 -3.38 -26.80
C ARG A 60 -8.07 -2.50 -26.50
N VAL A 61 -7.36 -2.08 -27.54
CA VAL A 61 -6.20 -1.20 -27.41
C VAL A 61 -6.66 0.21 -27.05
N LEU A 62 -6.20 0.73 -25.90
CA LEU A 62 -6.47 2.09 -25.44
C LEU A 62 -5.37 3.04 -25.84
N TYR A 63 -4.11 2.57 -25.78
CA TYR A 63 -2.92 3.32 -26.17
C TYR A 63 -1.90 2.35 -26.81
N ASP A 64 -1.29 2.77 -27.90
CA ASP A 64 -0.16 2.08 -28.55
C ASP A 64 0.69 3.12 -29.27
N SER A 65 1.88 3.40 -28.73
CA SER A 65 2.80 4.39 -29.30
C SER A 65 3.29 4.00 -30.70
N LYS A 66 3.48 2.71 -30.98
CA LYS A 66 3.96 2.20 -32.28
C LYS A 66 2.88 2.33 -33.36
N LYS A 67 1.63 2.07 -32.99
CA LYS A 67 0.48 2.17 -33.91
C LYS A 67 -0.17 3.55 -33.91
N ARG A 68 0.33 4.49 -33.10
CA ARG A 68 -0.23 5.84 -32.92
C ARG A 68 -1.70 5.83 -32.50
N ILE A 69 -2.08 4.86 -31.65
CA ILE A 69 -3.41 4.78 -31.07
C ILE A 69 -3.39 5.47 -29.71
N ASN A 70 -4.30 6.42 -29.49
CA ASN A 70 -4.53 7.05 -28.19
C ASN A 70 -6.01 7.40 -28.08
N LEU A 71 -6.78 6.55 -27.39
CA LEU A 71 -8.20 6.78 -27.19
C LEU A 71 -8.40 7.89 -26.15
N GLN A 72 -9.32 8.81 -26.44
CA GLN A 72 -9.75 9.82 -25.50
C GLN A 72 -10.37 9.18 -24.24
N PRO A 73 -10.29 9.82 -23.04
CA PRO A 73 -10.78 9.27 -21.77
C PRO A 73 -12.21 8.72 -21.85
N GLY A 74 -13.15 9.48 -22.39
CA GLY A 74 -14.55 9.04 -22.51
C GLY A 74 -14.78 7.79 -23.37
N LYS A 75 -13.82 7.41 -24.24
CA LYS A 75 -13.90 6.21 -25.07
C LYS A 75 -13.21 5.00 -24.44
N ARG A 76 -12.49 5.18 -23.31
CA ARG A 76 -11.75 4.09 -22.65
C ARG A 76 -12.62 3.20 -21.78
N ARG A 77 -13.80 3.65 -21.39
CA ARG A 77 -14.72 2.97 -20.46
C ARG A 77 -14.06 2.65 -19.12
N VAL A 78 -13.24 3.57 -18.64
CA VAL A 78 -12.54 3.48 -17.36
C VAL A 78 -13.22 4.41 -16.37
N GLY A 79 -13.65 3.88 -15.24
CA GLY A 79 -14.11 4.68 -14.11
C GLY A 79 -12.93 5.25 -13.34
N TYR A 80 -12.90 6.55 -13.07
CA TYR A 80 -11.86 7.19 -12.31
C TYR A 80 -12.46 7.93 -11.12
N LEU A 81 -12.01 7.59 -9.91
CA LEU A 81 -12.32 8.33 -8.70
C LEU A 81 -11.12 9.21 -8.36
N PHE A 82 -11.31 10.52 -8.49
CA PHE A 82 -10.29 11.52 -8.15
C PHE A 82 -10.21 11.72 -6.63
N GLN A 83 -9.04 12.13 -6.15
CA GLN A 83 -8.79 12.41 -4.74
C GLN A 83 -9.71 13.52 -4.18
N ASP A 84 -10.08 14.53 -5.00
CA ASP A 84 -11.01 15.61 -4.69
C ASP A 84 -12.47 15.30 -5.09
N TYR A 85 -12.73 14.02 -5.46
CA TYR A 85 -14.01 13.52 -5.95
C TYR A 85 -14.51 14.13 -7.27
N ALA A 86 -14.01 15.28 -7.70
CA ALA A 86 -14.31 16.01 -8.93
C ALA A 86 -15.83 16.06 -9.28
N LEU A 87 -16.69 16.25 -8.27
CA LEU A 87 -18.12 16.44 -8.50
C LEU A 87 -18.40 17.77 -9.19
N PHE A 88 -19.37 17.80 -10.11
CA PHE A 88 -19.78 19.04 -10.77
C PHE A 88 -20.50 19.94 -9.76
N PRO A 89 -19.90 21.07 -9.34
CA PRO A 89 -20.43 21.86 -8.23
C PRO A 89 -21.75 22.58 -8.55
N THR A 90 -22.03 22.78 -9.84
CA THR A 90 -23.25 23.42 -10.35
C THR A 90 -24.40 22.44 -10.62
N MET A 91 -24.15 21.14 -10.40
CA MET A 91 -25.14 20.07 -10.57
C MET A 91 -25.53 19.48 -9.23
N THR A 92 -26.78 19.14 -9.08
CA THR A 92 -27.30 18.38 -7.93
C THR A 92 -26.69 16.95 -7.90
N VAL A 93 -26.88 16.24 -6.80
CA VAL A 93 -26.52 14.82 -6.69
C VAL A 93 -27.15 13.98 -7.80
N MET A 94 -28.43 14.18 -8.04
CA MET A 94 -29.19 13.51 -9.11
C MET A 94 -28.54 13.75 -10.46
N GLU A 95 -28.26 15.00 -10.80
CA GLU A 95 -27.65 15.38 -12.08
C GLU A 95 -26.25 14.86 -12.25
N ASN A 96 -25.42 14.91 -11.19
CA ASN A 96 -24.08 14.33 -11.19
C ASN A 96 -24.08 12.83 -11.54
N ILE A 97 -25.06 12.06 -11.03
CA ILE A 97 -25.15 10.63 -11.31
C ILE A 97 -25.77 10.38 -12.70
N CYS A 98 -26.83 11.09 -13.04
CA CYS A 98 -27.53 10.90 -14.32
C CYS A 98 -26.66 11.23 -15.54
N ILE A 99 -25.78 12.25 -15.47
CA ILE A 99 -24.89 12.59 -16.58
C ILE A 99 -23.96 11.45 -16.93
N ALA A 100 -23.49 10.69 -15.93
CA ALA A 100 -22.62 9.53 -16.14
C ALA A 100 -23.37 8.32 -16.72
N MET A 101 -24.68 8.22 -16.47
CA MET A 101 -25.52 7.17 -17.07
C MET A 101 -25.77 7.38 -18.56
N GLY A 102 -25.55 8.59 -19.10
CA GLY A 102 -25.93 8.97 -20.46
C GLY A 102 -27.47 9.07 -20.69
N GLN A 103 -28.23 8.88 -19.64
CA GLN A 103 -29.70 8.99 -19.65
C GLN A 103 -30.23 9.36 -18.27
N ARG A 104 -31.36 10.08 -18.23
CA ARG A 104 -32.00 10.44 -16.97
C ARG A 104 -32.91 9.30 -16.50
N ASN A 105 -32.56 8.68 -15.38
CA ASN A 105 -33.38 7.64 -14.73
C ASN A 105 -33.40 7.90 -13.21
N GLU A 106 -34.31 8.79 -12.83
CA GLU A 106 -34.43 9.25 -11.44
C GLU A 106 -34.82 8.15 -10.47
N GLU A 107 -35.67 7.21 -10.88
CA GLU A 107 -36.12 6.11 -10.03
C GLU A 107 -34.95 5.22 -9.64
N LYS A 108 -34.12 4.84 -10.62
CA LYS A 108 -32.90 4.04 -10.37
C LYS A 108 -31.93 4.78 -9.48
N VAL A 109 -31.69 6.06 -9.72
CA VAL A 109 -30.79 6.89 -8.90
C VAL A 109 -31.32 7.01 -7.47
N LYS A 110 -32.63 7.25 -7.27
CA LYS A 110 -33.25 7.29 -5.95
C LYS A 110 -33.10 5.95 -5.22
N GLY A 111 -33.21 4.83 -5.91
CA GLY A 111 -32.96 3.50 -5.35
C GLY A 111 -31.49 3.35 -4.86
N TRP A 112 -30.52 3.81 -5.63
CA TRP A 112 -29.12 3.83 -5.21
C TRP A 112 -28.87 4.76 -4.03
N LEU A 113 -29.43 5.99 -4.07
CA LEU A 113 -29.28 6.94 -2.97
C LEU A 113 -29.85 6.39 -1.66
N LYS A 114 -30.97 5.68 -1.70
CA LYS A 114 -31.54 5.00 -0.54
C LYS A 114 -30.60 3.89 -0.03
N ARG A 115 -30.10 3.02 -0.92
CA ARG A 115 -29.21 1.91 -0.57
C ARG A 115 -27.93 2.40 0.14
N TYR A 116 -27.39 3.55 -0.28
CA TYR A 116 -26.13 4.07 0.23
C TYR A 116 -26.29 5.24 1.21
N GLY A 117 -27.43 5.33 1.90
CA GLY A 117 -27.65 6.29 2.99
C GLY A 117 -27.66 7.77 2.55
N LEU A 118 -28.03 8.03 1.31
CA LEU A 118 -28.15 9.37 0.71
C LEU A 118 -29.62 9.74 0.42
N GLU A 119 -30.58 9.06 1.07
CA GLU A 119 -32.01 9.34 0.90
C GLU A 119 -32.29 10.81 1.24
N GLY A 120 -33.10 11.51 0.41
CA GLY A 120 -33.37 12.95 0.57
C GLY A 120 -32.29 13.88 -0.03
N MET A 121 -31.11 13.38 -0.43
CA MET A 121 -30.02 14.23 -0.95
C MET A 121 -30.08 14.45 -2.47
N ALA A 122 -31.05 13.87 -3.16
CA ALA A 122 -31.13 13.89 -4.63
C ALA A 122 -30.95 15.27 -5.25
N TYR A 123 -31.53 16.29 -4.63
CA TYR A 123 -31.55 17.68 -5.13
C TYR A 123 -30.57 18.60 -4.38
N THR A 124 -29.68 18.02 -3.55
CA THR A 124 -28.63 18.75 -2.83
C THR A 124 -27.43 18.97 -3.75
N TYR A 125 -26.76 20.11 -3.63
CA TYR A 125 -25.52 20.42 -4.34
C TYR A 125 -24.29 19.89 -3.58
N PRO A 126 -23.18 19.55 -4.28
CA PRO A 126 -22.00 18.96 -3.66
C PRO A 126 -21.39 19.76 -2.50
N ASN A 127 -21.45 21.09 -2.52
CA ASN A 127 -20.94 21.97 -1.48
C ASN A 127 -21.70 21.88 -0.14
N HIS A 128 -22.93 21.33 -0.16
CA HIS A 128 -23.76 21.12 1.03
C HIS A 128 -23.64 19.68 1.59
N LEU A 129 -22.81 18.85 1.01
CA LEU A 129 -22.58 17.47 1.43
C LEU A 129 -21.36 17.37 2.37
N SER A 130 -21.41 16.44 3.33
CA SER A 130 -20.22 16.04 4.07
C SER A 130 -19.17 15.35 3.18
N GLY A 131 -17.94 15.20 3.64
CA GLY A 131 -16.88 14.51 2.90
C GLY A 131 -17.28 13.10 2.48
N GLY A 132 -17.80 12.28 3.41
CA GLY A 132 -18.27 10.93 3.11
C GLY A 132 -19.46 10.89 2.15
N GLN A 133 -20.40 11.86 2.25
CA GLN A 133 -21.50 11.98 1.29
C GLN A 133 -21.00 12.32 -0.11
N ARG A 134 -20.05 13.27 -0.24
CA ARG A 134 -19.42 13.58 -1.54
C ARG A 134 -18.75 12.36 -2.16
N GLN A 135 -18.03 11.60 -1.35
CA GLN A 135 -17.38 10.37 -1.81
C GLN A 135 -18.40 9.34 -2.33
N ARG A 136 -19.46 9.04 -1.57
CA ARG A 136 -20.52 8.12 -2.01
C ARG A 136 -21.13 8.56 -3.32
N VAL A 137 -21.43 9.85 -3.48
CA VAL A 137 -21.97 10.40 -4.74
C VAL A 137 -20.99 10.22 -5.89
N ALA A 138 -19.69 10.46 -5.68
CA ALA A 138 -18.66 10.27 -6.69
C ALA A 138 -18.51 8.80 -7.10
N MET A 139 -18.55 7.87 -6.13
CA MET A 139 -18.55 6.44 -6.40
C MET A 139 -19.78 5.99 -7.19
N LEU A 140 -20.97 6.44 -6.80
CA LEU A 140 -22.20 6.16 -7.55
C LEU A 140 -22.16 6.72 -8.97
N ARG A 141 -21.63 7.94 -9.15
CA ARG A 141 -21.43 8.54 -10.47
C ARG A 141 -20.47 7.70 -11.32
N MET A 142 -19.36 7.24 -10.75
CA MET A 142 -18.38 6.40 -11.43
C MET A 142 -18.99 5.07 -11.87
N LEU A 143 -19.70 4.38 -10.98
CA LEU A 143 -20.37 3.10 -11.27
C LEU A 143 -21.54 3.25 -12.25
N ALA A 144 -22.23 4.39 -12.24
CA ALA A 144 -23.32 4.71 -13.16
C ALA A 144 -22.90 4.69 -14.63
N ALA A 145 -21.63 5.01 -14.91
CA ALA A 145 -21.04 4.95 -16.24
C ALA A 145 -20.79 3.51 -16.74
N LYS A 146 -21.01 2.48 -15.92
CA LYS A 146 -20.76 1.06 -16.23
C LYS A 146 -19.34 0.84 -16.77
N PRO A 147 -18.31 1.19 -16.01
CA PRO A 147 -16.92 1.06 -16.45
C PRO A 147 -16.52 -0.41 -16.66
N GLU A 148 -15.52 -0.65 -17.50
CA GLU A 148 -14.86 -1.94 -17.71
C GLU A 148 -13.58 -2.09 -16.85
N CYS A 149 -13.17 -1.03 -16.15
CA CYS A 149 -12.07 -0.98 -15.18
C CYS A 149 -12.32 0.20 -14.24
N ILE A 150 -11.95 0.06 -12.97
CA ILE A 150 -12.04 1.13 -11.97
C ILE A 150 -10.64 1.52 -11.50
N LEU A 151 -10.40 2.84 -11.44
CA LEU A 151 -9.18 3.45 -10.94
C LEU A 151 -9.52 4.37 -9.77
N LEU A 152 -8.92 4.14 -8.61
CA LEU A 152 -9.18 4.90 -7.39
C LEU A 152 -7.90 5.61 -6.94
N ASP A 153 -7.91 6.92 -6.98
CA ASP A 153 -6.76 7.75 -6.63
C ASP A 153 -6.91 8.27 -5.20
N GLU A 154 -6.22 7.63 -4.25
CA GLU A 154 -6.26 7.91 -2.81
C GLU A 154 -7.70 8.08 -2.27
N PRO A 155 -8.57 7.07 -2.43
CA PRO A 155 -10.01 7.23 -2.26
C PRO A 155 -10.43 7.69 -0.86
N PHE A 156 -9.61 7.49 0.17
CA PHE A 156 -9.96 7.78 1.56
C PHE A 156 -9.09 8.86 2.22
N SER A 157 -8.19 9.51 1.47
CA SER A 157 -7.22 10.46 2.03
C SER A 157 -7.83 11.71 2.66
N ALA A 158 -9.03 12.11 2.20
CA ALA A 158 -9.75 13.29 2.68
C ALA A 158 -10.76 12.98 3.82
N LEU A 159 -10.75 11.76 4.38
CA LEU A 159 -11.70 11.33 5.40
C LEU A 159 -11.07 11.21 6.77
N ASP A 160 -11.87 11.53 7.80
CA ASP A 160 -11.55 11.23 9.18
C ASP A 160 -11.51 9.71 9.43
N GLU A 161 -10.64 9.25 10.32
CA GLU A 161 -10.39 7.82 10.59
C GLU A 161 -11.67 7.04 10.95
N HIS A 162 -12.63 7.66 11.66
CA HIS A 162 -13.90 7.03 12.00
C HIS A 162 -14.79 6.76 10.79
N VAL A 163 -14.80 7.68 9.83
CA VAL A 163 -15.61 7.57 8.59
C VAL A 163 -14.95 6.61 7.62
N LYS A 164 -13.63 6.59 7.59
CA LYS A 164 -12.79 5.82 6.68
C LYS A 164 -13.13 4.32 6.67
N ARG A 165 -13.20 3.67 7.83
CA ARG A 165 -13.51 2.23 7.95
C ARG A 165 -14.90 1.88 7.41
N SER A 166 -15.89 2.73 7.68
CA SER A 166 -17.23 2.55 7.13
C SER A 166 -17.21 2.65 5.61
N MET A 167 -16.50 3.65 5.07
CA MET A 167 -16.38 3.88 3.64
C MET A 167 -15.59 2.80 2.91
N GLU A 168 -14.56 2.21 3.55
CA GLU A 168 -13.85 1.05 3.01
C GLU A 168 -14.80 -0.15 2.83
N SER A 169 -15.60 -0.45 3.87
CA SER A 169 -16.58 -1.53 3.82
C SER A 169 -17.65 -1.29 2.76
N GLU A 170 -18.14 -0.04 2.62
CA GLU A 170 -19.11 0.36 1.60
C GLU A 170 -18.51 0.23 0.20
N LEU A 171 -17.25 0.64 -0.01
CA LEU A 171 -16.57 0.45 -1.30
C LEU A 171 -16.48 -1.03 -1.65
N MET A 172 -16.06 -1.90 -0.71
CA MET A 172 -16.00 -3.33 -0.95
C MET A 172 -17.36 -3.91 -1.29
N GLU A 173 -18.44 -3.49 -0.62
CA GLU A 173 -19.81 -3.89 -0.98
C GLU A 173 -20.17 -3.44 -2.41
N MET A 174 -19.84 -2.20 -2.78
CA MET A 174 -20.10 -1.69 -4.13
C MET A 174 -19.31 -2.45 -5.21
N LEU A 175 -18.14 -2.98 -4.87
CA LEU A 175 -17.29 -3.74 -5.80
C LEU A 175 -17.61 -5.24 -5.82
N THR A 176 -18.42 -5.77 -4.89
CA THR A 176 -18.71 -7.22 -4.80
C THR A 176 -19.26 -7.79 -6.12
N ASP A 177 -20.10 -7.04 -6.82
CA ASP A 177 -20.69 -7.44 -8.10
C ASP A 177 -19.88 -6.94 -9.31
N PHE A 178 -18.70 -6.35 -9.09
CA PHE A 178 -17.88 -5.76 -10.13
C PHE A 178 -16.75 -6.72 -10.53
N HIS A 179 -17.02 -7.54 -11.56
CA HIS A 179 -16.10 -8.56 -12.07
C HIS A 179 -15.17 -8.01 -13.17
N ASN A 180 -14.38 -7.01 -12.83
CA ASN A 180 -13.43 -6.36 -13.73
C ASN A 180 -12.24 -5.82 -12.93
N PRO A 181 -11.10 -5.49 -13.59
CA PRO A 181 -9.93 -4.96 -12.92
C PRO A 181 -10.23 -3.69 -12.12
N VAL A 182 -9.74 -3.66 -10.89
CA VAL A 182 -9.73 -2.47 -10.03
C VAL A 182 -8.29 -2.17 -9.65
N VAL A 183 -7.84 -0.94 -9.93
CA VAL A 183 -6.53 -0.46 -9.48
C VAL A 183 -6.75 0.70 -8.52
N PHE A 184 -6.21 0.61 -7.32
CA PHE A 184 -6.21 1.74 -6.42
C PHE A 184 -4.81 2.09 -5.94
N VAL A 185 -4.60 3.38 -5.68
CA VAL A 185 -3.36 3.86 -5.10
C VAL A 185 -3.63 4.40 -3.70
N SER A 186 -2.76 4.07 -2.78
CA SER A 186 -2.78 4.59 -1.42
C SER A 186 -1.36 4.65 -0.85
N HIS A 187 -1.16 5.50 0.14
CA HIS A 187 0.03 5.52 0.99
C HIS A 187 -0.23 4.86 2.35
N ASN A 188 -1.48 4.45 2.63
CA ASN A 188 -1.86 3.81 3.88
C ASN A 188 -1.80 2.28 3.75
N ARG A 189 -0.85 1.66 4.46
CA ARG A 189 -0.62 0.21 4.44
C ARG A 189 -1.83 -0.60 4.90
N ASP A 190 -2.58 -0.09 5.89
CA ASP A 190 -3.72 -0.81 6.45
C ASP A 190 -4.90 -0.87 5.47
N GLU A 191 -5.15 0.22 4.71
CA GLU A 191 -6.10 0.23 3.59
C GLU A 191 -5.70 -0.80 2.54
N VAL A 192 -4.43 -0.74 2.12
CA VAL A 192 -3.91 -1.63 1.10
C VAL A 192 -4.05 -3.09 1.52
N TYR A 193 -3.70 -3.42 2.77
CA TYR A 193 -3.83 -4.79 3.28
C TYR A 193 -5.28 -5.28 3.32
N ARG A 194 -6.25 -4.40 3.66
CA ARG A 194 -7.67 -4.77 3.73
C ARG A 194 -8.31 -4.93 2.37
N LEU A 195 -8.00 -4.05 1.42
CA LEU A 195 -8.74 -3.92 0.17
C LEU A 195 -8.11 -4.69 -1.00
N ALA A 196 -6.77 -4.77 -1.07
CA ALA A 196 -6.09 -5.39 -2.18
C ALA A 196 -6.07 -6.92 -2.09
N GLU A 197 -6.02 -7.56 -3.24
CA GLU A 197 -5.67 -8.97 -3.42
C GLU A 197 -4.17 -9.10 -3.75
N ARG A 198 -3.68 -8.23 -4.64
CA ARG A 198 -2.28 -8.15 -5.04
C ARG A 198 -1.76 -6.72 -4.92
N ILE A 199 -0.45 -6.58 -4.75
CA ILE A 199 0.20 -5.29 -4.46
C ILE A 199 1.48 -5.17 -5.28
N GLY A 200 1.72 -3.97 -5.82
CA GLY A 200 3.02 -3.53 -6.33
C GLY A 200 3.49 -2.26 -5.62
N SER A 201 4.79 -2.13 -5.36
CA SER A 201 5.37 -0.86 -4.89
C SER A 201 5.79 0.02 -6.07
N MET A 202 5.61 1.32 -5.91
CA MET A 202 6.12 2.31 -6.85
C MET A 202 7.32 3.01 -6.22
N GLU A 203 8.50 2.74 -6.76
CA GLU A 203 9.79 3.18 -6.24
C GLU A 203 10.50 4.01 -7.31
N SER A 204 10.68 5.31 -7.06
CA SER A 204 11.32 6.25 -8.01
C SER A 204 10.78 6.14 -9.45
N GLY A 205 9.47 5.96 -9.59
CA GLY A 205 8.80 5.84 -10.88
C GLY A 205 8.73 4.43 -11.46
N VAL A 206 9.38 3.45 -10.85
CA VAL A 206 9.36 2.05 -11.33
C VAL A 206 8.36 1.25 -10.51
N LEU A 207 7.42 0.58 -11.20
CA LEU A 207 6.50 -0.35 -10.54
C LEU A 207 7.20 -1.69 -10.34
N SER A 208 7.26 -2.16 -9.09
CA SER A 208 7.72 -3.50 -8.77
C SER A 208 6.76 -4.57 -9.31
N THR A 209 7.21 -5.81 -9.40
CA THR A 209 6.34 -6.94 -9.75
C THR A 209 5.14 -7.01 -8.80
N VAL A 210 3.92 -7.00 -9.36
CA VAL A 210 2.68 -7.14 -8.60
C VAL A 210 2.55 -8.57 -8.09
N ARG A 211 2.37 -8.75 -6.79
CA ARG A 211 2.35 -10.06 -6.13
C ARG A 211 1.27 -10.14 -5.05
N ASP A 212 0.99 -11.34 -4.53
CA ASP A 212 0.02 -11.56 -3.45
C ASP A 212 0.30 -10.64 -2.25
N LYS A 213 -0.75 -10.12 -1.64
CA LYS A 213 -0.63 -9.17 -0.53
C LYS A 213 0.08 -9.73 0.68
N LYS A 214 -0.15 -11.01 1.03
CA LYS A 214 0.51 -11.63 2.19
C LYS A 214 2.00 -11.77 1.93
N ASP A 215 2.37 -12.21 0.71
CA ASP A 215 3.77 -12.27 0.31
C ASP A 215 4.42 -10.88 0.32
N PHE A 216 3.73 -9.84 -0.15
CA PHE A 216 4.24 -8.48 -0.14
C PHE A 216 4.52 -7.96 1.27
N PHE A 217 3.56 -8.12 2.20
CA PHE A 217 3.68 -7.61 3.56
C PHE A 217 4.61 -8.44 4.45
N MET A 218 4.70 -9.75 4.20
CA MET A 218 5.50 -10.67 5.02
C MET A 218 6.93 -10.85 4.50
N ARG A 219 7.21 -10.48 3.25
CA ARG A 219 8.51 -10.67 2.60
C ARG A 219 8.85 -9.46 1.73
N PRO A 220 9.18 -8.30 2.33
CA PRO A 220 9.67 -7.16 1.55
C PRO A 220 10.96 -7.55 0.83
N ARG A 221 11.17 -7.02 -0.38
CA ARG A 221 12.33 -7.35 -1.23
C ARG A 221 13.29 -6.19 -1.44
N SER A 222 12.88 -4.98 -1.07
CA SER A 222 13.73 -3.78 -1.10
C SER A 222 13.60 -3.02 0.22
N VAL A 223 14.53 -2.12 0.47
CA VAL A 223 14.50 -1.19 1.61
C VAL A 223 13.20 -0.37 1.59
N GLU A 224 12.81 0.13 0.41
CA GLU A 224 11.59 0.91 0.26
C GLU A 224 10.35 0.07 0.60
N GLN A 225 10.26 -1.18 0.12
CA GLN A 225 9.16 -2.08 0.49
C GLN A 225 9.12 -2.35 1.98
N ALA A 226 10.27 -2.61 2.59
CA ALA A 226 10.39 -2.82 4.03
C ALA A 226 9.81 -1.64 4.82
N LEU A 227 10.19 -0.42 4.47
CA LEU A 227 9.66 0.80 5.09
C LEU A 227 8.15 0.95 4.88
N LEU A 228 7.66 0.70 3.66
CA LEU A 228 6.23 0.78 3.33
C LEU A 228 5.38 -0.18 4.17
N VAL A 229 5.88 -1.37 4.48
CA VAL A 229 5.16 -2.35 5.30
C VAL A 229 5.39 -2.18 6.82
N GLY A 230 6.26 -1.23 7.21
CA GLY A 230 6.52 -0.89 8.62
C GLY A 230 7.68 -1.66 9.25
N CYS A 231 8.57 -2.22 8.43
CA CYS A 231 9.85 -2.73 8.86
C CYS A 231 10.85 -1.55 8.95
N ASN A 232 10.87 -0.88 10.11
CA ASN A 232 11.63 0.36 10.29
C ASN A 232 13.07 0.14 10.78
N ASN A 233 13.39 -1.06 11.27
CA ASN A 233 14.75 -1.40 11.66
C ASN A 233 15.46 -1.99 10.44
N ILE A 234 16.35 -1.22 9.85
CA ILE A 234 17.10 -1.60 8.64
C ILE A 234 18.57 -1.34 8.90
N SER A 235 19.42 -2.28 8.48
CA SER A 235 20.88 -2.17 8.55
C SER A 235 21.51 -2.59 7.24
N GLU A 236 22.54 -1.85 6.80
CA GLU A 236 23.42 -2.27 5.73
C GLU A 236 24.14 -3.56 6.14
N VAL A 237 24.43 -4.46 5.21
CA VAL A 237 25.11 -5.71 5.51
C VAL A 237 26.42 -5.87 4.76
N LYS A 238 27.36 -6.56 5.43
CA LYS A 238 28.59 -7.05 4.83
C LYS A 238 28.69 -8.56 5.06
N TRP A 239 28.71 -9.31 3.97
CA TRP A 239 28.86 -10.76 4.04
C TRP A 239 30.25 -11.13 4.57
N GLN A 240 30.30 -11.99 5.58
CA GLN A 240 31.55 -12.59 6.09
C GLN A 240 31.81 -13.93 5.40
N ASP A 241 30.75 -14.72 5.19
CA ASP A 241 30.76 -15.96 4.42
C ASP A 241 29.34 -16.25 3.88
N LYS A 242 29.09 -17.47 3.36
CA LYS A 242 27.77 -17.86 2.79
C LYS A 242 26.62 -17.80 3.80
N HIS A 243 26.86 -17.98 5.07
CA HIS A 243 25.86 -18.12 6.12
C HIS A 243 25.94 -17.04 7.19
N HIS A 244 26.92 -16.14 7.12
CA HIS A 244 27.08 -15.08 8.11
C HIS A 244 27.18 -13.72 7.45
N LEU A 245 26.36 -12.79 7.91
CA LEU A 245 26.42 -11.39 7.53
C LEU A 245 26.59 -10.50 8.77
N PHE A 246 27.33 -9.42 8.61
CA PHE A 246 27.51 -8.39 9.62
C PHE A 246 26.58 -7.21 9.33
N ALA A 247 25.67 -6.93 10.24
CA ALA A 247 24.77 -5.79 10.19
C ALA A 247 25.48 -4.54 10.76
N VAL A 248 25.76 -3.58 9.89
CA VAL A 248 26.69 -2.46 10.18
C VAL A 248 26.11 -1.55 11.26
N GLU A 249 24.85 -1.11 11.13
CA GLU A 249 24.21 -0.22 12.10
C GLU A 249 23.94 -0.90 13.43
N TRP A 250 23.89 -2.23 13.47
CA TRP A 250 23.59 -2.97 14.70
C TRP A 250 24.82 -3.58 15.37
N ASP A 251 25.99 -3.45 14.74
CA ASP A 251 27.29 -4.00 15.22
C ASP A 251 27.14 -5.47 15.64
N SER A 252 26.49 -6.27 14.81
CA SER A 252 26.10 -7.64 15.15
C SER A 252 26.15 -8.57 13.94
N VAL A 253 26.52 -9.83 14.20
CA VAL A 253 26.55 -10.88 13.17
C VAL A 253 25.25 -11.67 13.19
N PHE A 254 24.70 -11.95 12.01
CA PHE A 254 23.51 -12.72 11.82
C PHE A 254 23.81 -14.01 11.05
N GLU A 255 23.24 -15.11 11.52
CA GLU A 255 23.30 -16.40 10.83
C GLU A 255 22.13 -16.49 9.84
N VAL A 256 22.43 -16.74 8.56
CA VAL A 256 21.47 -16.87 7.46
C VAL A 256 21.35 -18.32 7.04
N THR A 257 20.16 -18.85 6.96
CA THR A 257 19.88 -20.22 6.51
C THR A 257 19.76 -20.30 4.98
N ASP A 258 20.01 -21.49 4.40
CA ASP A 258 19.79 -21.71 2.97
C ASP A 258 18.31 -21.43 2.58
N GLU A 259 17.35 -21.77 3.46
CA GLU A 259 15.92 -21.48 3.25
C GLU A 259 15.64 -19.97 3.12
N GLN A 260 16.27 -19.14 3.95
CA GLN A 260 16.15 -17.69 3.87
C GLN A 260 16.73 -17.14 2.57
N LEU A 261 17.86 -17.67 2.10
CA LEU A 261 18.45 -17.30 0.82
C LEU A 261 17.54 -17.68 -0.37
N GLU A 262 16.99 -18.89 -0.36
CA GLU A 262 16.05 -19.34 -1.40
C GLU A 262 14.76 -18.49 -1.44
N GLN A 263 14.25 -18.07 -0.28
CA GLN A 263 13.05 -17.26 -0.18
C GLN A 263 13.20 -15.84 -0.75
N THR A 264 14.42 -15.27 -0.76
CA THR A 264 14.66 -13.92 -1.30
C THR A 264 14.56 -13.88 -2.81
N ALA A 265 14.81 -14.98 -3.51
CA ALA A 265 15.00 -15.07 -4.95
C ALA A 265 16.10 -14.11 -5.48
N MET A 266 17.02 -13.67 -4.62
CA MET A 266 18.15 -12.80 -4.94
C MET A 266 19.47 -13.56 -4.77
N SER A 267 20.48 -13.17 -5.55
CA SER A 267 21.85 -13.60 -5.29
C SER A 267 22.42 -12.90 -4.06
N MET A 268 23.42 -13.48 -3.40
CA MET A 268 24.08 -12.84 -2.25
C MET A 268 24.59 -11.43 -2.56
N ASP A 269 25.12 -11.20 -3.76
CA ASP A 269 25.60 -9.89 -4.22
C ASP A 269 24.47 -8.87 -4.39
N GLY A 270 23.23 -9.33 -4.55
CA GLY A 270 22.04 -8.48 -4.65
C GLY A 270 21.46 -8.11 -3.28
N ILE A 271 21.93 -8.71 -2.19
CA ILE A 271 21.44 -8.41 -0.84
C ILE A 271 22.36 -7.35 -0.23
N SER A 272 21.83 -6.17 0.01
CA SER A 272 22.56 -5.01 0.53
C SER A 272 22.18 -4.64 1.96
N HIS A 273 21.00 -5.06 2.42
CA HIS A 273 20.46 -4.70 3.73
C HIS A 273 19.77 -5.89 4.41
N ILE A 274 19.61 -5.77 5.73
CA ILE A 274 18.77 -6.63 6.56
C ILE A 274 17.68 -5.77 7.22
N GLY A 275 16.46 -6.29 7.30
CA GLY A 275 15.34 -5.64 7.96
C GLY A 275 14.73 -6.48 9.07
N VAL A 276 14.30 -5.85 10.17
CA VAL A 276 13.63 -6.50 11.29
C VAL A 276 12.37 -5.71 11.66
N PHE A 277 11.24 -6.38 11.71
CA PHE A 277 10.02 -5.73 12.21
C PHE A 277 10.09 -5.50 13.72
N PRO A 278 9.56 -4.38 14.24
CA PRO A 278 9.56 -4.08 15.66
C PRO A 278 8.96 -5.19 16.55
N GLN A 279 7.96 -5.93 16.06
CA GLN A 279 7.33 -7.04 16.78
C GLN A 279 8.12 -8.36 16.74
N ASP A 280 9.13 -8.47 15.87
CA ASP A 280 10.03 -9.62 15.81
C ASP A 280 11.25 -9.48 16.73
N ILE A 281 11.32 -8.37 17.48
CA ILE A 281 12.35 -8.13 18.50
C ILE A 281 11.81 -8.58 19.86
N ILE A 282 12.52 -9.51 20.48
CA ILE A 282 12.21 -10.01 21.81
C ILE A 282 13.12 -9.30 22.82
N ILE A 283 12.50 -8.58 23.73
CA ILE A 283 13.17 -7.95 24.88
C ILE A 283 12.98 -8.88 26.08
N SER A 284 14.08 -9.35 26.67
CA SER A 284 14.01 -10.24 27.82
C SER A 284 14.41 -9.55 29.11
N ALA A 285 13.51 -9.59 30.09
CA ALA A 285 13.80 -9.23 31.47
C ALA A 285 14.36 -10.45 32.22
N GLY A 286 15.56 -10.91 31.86
CA GLY A 286 16.18 -12.12 32.43
C GLY A 286 16.06 -13.35 31.52
N LYS A 287 16.67 -14.48 31.94
CA LYS A 287 16.64 -15.75 31.19
C LYS A 287 15.24 -16.38 31.22
N THR A 288 14.31 -15.84 30.44
CA THR A 288 13.00 -16.48 30.23
C THR A 288 13.14 -17.68 29.30
N LYS A 289 12.21 -18.68 29.42
CA LYS A 289 12.18 -19.83 28.49
C LYS A 289 12.12 -19.39 27.01
N THR A 290 11.49 -18.25 26.76
CA THR A 290 11.36 -17.69 25.41
C THR A 290 12.71 -17.10 24.92
N ALA A 291 13.44 -16.39 25.77
CA ALA A 291 14.77 -15.88 25.44
C ALA A 291 15.77 -17.01 25.24
N LEU A 292 15.69 -18.08 26.04
CA LEU A 292 16.55 -19.28 25.90
C LEU A 292 16.33 -20.02 24.57
N ALA A 293 15.13 -19.99 24.00
CA ALA A 293 14.86 -20.60 22.69
C ALA A 293 15.53 -19.87 21.51
N TYR A 294 15.95 -18.61 21.71
CA TYR A 294 16.62 -17.77 20.71
C TYR A 294 18.02 -17.34 21.16
N ALA A 295 18.50 -17.81 22.32
CA ALA A 295 19.72 -17.33 22.99
C ALA A 295 21.02 -17.58 22.24
N ASP A 296 21.02 -18.49 21.25
CA ASP A 296 22.25 -18.85 20.52
C ASP A 296 22.33 -18.18 19.13
N LYS A 297 21.32 -17.33 18.74
CA LYS A 297 21.25 -16.79 17.39
C LYS A 297 20.76 -15.34 17.35
N ASN A 298 21.45 -14.51 16.56
CA ASN A 298 20.99 -13.17 16.18
C ASN A 298 20.70 -12.23 17.37
N ILE A 299 21.73 -11.95 18.16
CA ILE A 299 21.65 -11.09 19.33
C ILE A 299 22.20 -9.71 19.01
N ILE A 300 21.49 -8.67 19.46
CA ILE A 300 21.94 -7.27 19.39
C ILE A 300 22.13 -6.75 20.82
N ARG A 301 23.26 -6.14 21.09
CA ARG A 301 23.57 -5.56 22.40
C ARG A 301 23.13 -4.11 22.48
N ILE A 302 22.43 -3.75 23.56
CA ILE A 302 21.95 -2.39 23.82
C ILE A 302 22.71 -1.74 24.96
N LYS A 303 22.82 -0.42 24.90
CA LYS A 303 23.44 0.42 25.92
C LYS A 303 22.39 1.02 26.86
N ASP A 304 21.25 1.39 26.30
CA ASP A 304 20.16 2.08 27.00
C ASP A 304 18.84 1.88 26.25
N TYR A 305 17.74 2.13 26.93
CA TYR A 305 16.42 2.07 26.30
C TYR A 305 15.44 3.08 26.87
N LYS A 306 14.45 3.46 26.07
CA LYS A 306 13.33 4.31 26.45
C LYS A 306 12.02 3.66 26.05
N MET A 307 11.07 3.58 26.97
CA MET A 307 9.73 3.08 26.68
C MET A 307 8.77 4.24 26.45
N ILE A 308 7.95 4.09 25.43
CA ILE A 308 6.88 5.04 25.08
C ILE A 308 5.57 4.26 25.07
N GLU A 309 4.61 4.73 25.90
CA GLU A 309 3.28 4.13 25.94
C GLU A 309 2.46 4.59 24.74
N GLU A 310 1.97 3.63 23.97
CA GLU A 310 1.06 3.81 22.87
C GLU A 310 -0.34 3.27 23.22
N LEU A 311 -1.36 3.62 22.43
CA LEU A 311 -2.74 3.18 22.69
C LEU A 311 -2.91 1.66 22.74
N LYS A 312 -2.16 0.92 21.91
CA LYS A 312 -2.29 -0.54 21.75
C LYS A 312 -1.04 -1.34 22.10
N SER A 313 0.09 -0.68 22.28
CA SER A 313 1.40 -1.28 22.46
C SER A 313 2.30 -0.42 23.33
N TRP A 314 3.45 -0.95 23.68
CA TRP A 314 4.61 -0.19 24.11
C TRP A 314 5.60 -0.14 22.95
N GLU A 315 6.08 1.04 22.61
CA GLU A 315 7.24 1.21 21.72
C GLU A 315 8.48 1.35 22.60
N VAL A 316 9.51 0.55 22.29
CA VAL A 316 10.77 0.58 23.03
C VAL A 316 11.88 1.01 22.09
N LEU A 317 12.44 2.18 22.37
CA LEU A 317 13.60 2.70 21.65
C LEU A 317 14.85 2.17 22.34
N CYS A 318 15.57 1.27 21.70
CA CYS A 318 16.79 0.68 22.20
C CYS A 318 18.00 1.36 21.57
N LYS A 319 18.83 1.99 22.37
CA LYS A 319 20.06 2.66 21.93
C LYS A 319 21.21 1.66 21.97
N LEU A 320 21.93 1.52 20.88
CA LEU A 320 23.10 0.63 20.76
C LEU A 320 24.39 1.32 21.22
N ASN A 321 25.48 0.54 21.30
CA ASN A 321 26.78 1.06 21.73
C ASN A 321 27.38 2.09 20.76
N ASN A 322 27.04 2.00 19.49
CA ASN A 322 27.43 2.94 18.43
C ASN A 322 26.44 4.12 18.22
N ASP A 323 25.55 4.35 19.20
CA ASP A 323 24.48 5.36 19.20
C ASP A 323 23.35 5.16 18.15
N SER A 324 23.35 4.06 17.38
CA SER A 324 22.22 3.67 16.53
C SER A 324 21.00 3.30 17.37
N ILE A 325 19.81 3.41 16.79
CA ILE A 325 18.53 3.13 17.48
C ILE A 325 17.81 1.99 16.79
N ILE A 326 17.29 1.06 17.59
CA ILE A 326 16.40 -0.02 17.16
C ILE A 326 15.07 0.16 17.88
N TYR A 327 13.97 -0.04 17.15
CA TYR A 327 12.61 0.05 17.65
C TYR A 327 12.03 -1.34 17.87
N ALA A 328 11.59 -1.64 19.08
CA ALA A 328 10.83 -2.85 19.39
C ALA A 328 9.40 -2.50 19.77
N SER A 329 8.45 -3.40 19.50
CA SER A 329 7.05 -3.22 19.86
C SER A 329 6.59 -4.36 20.76
N LEU A 330 6.04 -4.02 21.92
CA LEU A 330 5.52 -4.99 22.89
C LEU A 330 4.00 -4.83 23.05
N PRO A 331 3.24 -5.93 23.23
CA PRO A 331 1.82 -5.85 23.52
C PRO A 331 1.54 -5.04 24.81
N ARG A 332 0.43 -4.29 24.84
CA ARG A 332 0.08 -3.44 25.98
C ARG A 332 -0.08 -4.17 27.32
N HIS A 333 -0.48 -5.45 27.30
CA HIS A 333 -0.63 -6.28 28.49
C HIS A 333 0.73 -6.76 29.07
N THR A 334 1.84 -6.44 28.41
CA THR A 334 3.17 -6.67 28.98
C THR A 334 3.35 -5.72 30.15
N GLU A 335 3.53 -6.28 31.38
CA GLU A 335 3.68 -5.45 32.57
C GLU A 335 4.95 -4.59 32.47
N ALA A 336 4.78 -3.28 32.36
CA ALA A 336 5.88 -2.31 32.32
C ALA A 336 6.85 -2.48 33.51
N ASN A 337 6.34 -2.92 34.66
CA ASN A 337 7.15 -3.22 35.84
C ASN A 337 8.09 -4.45 35.68
N MET A 338 7.78 -5.39 34.78
CA MET A 338 8.71 -6.49 34.47
C MET A 338 9.88 -6.00 33.63
N LEU A 339 9.66 -5.00 32.79
CA LEU A 339 10.69 -4.45 31.91
C LEU A 339 11.55 -3.38 32.60
N SER A 340 10.98 -2.63 33.56
CA SER A 340 11.67 -1.49 34.19
C SER A 340 12.78 -1.87 35.18
N LYS A 341 12.91 -3.13 35.56
CA LYS A 341 13.89 -3.56 36.59
C LYS A 341 15.05 -4.43 36.10
N ASN A 342 14.96 -5.07 34.92
CA ASN A 342 16.00 -6.00 34.45
C ASN A 342 15.90 -6.28 32.95
N ILE A 343 15.90 -5.27 32.08
CA ILE A 343 16.21 -5.56 30.67
C ILE A 343 17.68 -5.95 30.66
N ASN A 344 17.96 -7.18 30.23
CA ASN A 344 19.32 -7.55 29.87
C ASN A 344 19.77 -6.67 28.71
N ASP A 345 21.05 -6.36 28.66
CA ASP A 345 21.64 -5.54 27.59
C ASP A 345 21.61 -6.22 26.21
N GLU A 346 20.64 -7.11 25.98
CA GLU A 346 20.52 -7.93 24.79
C GLU A 346 19.09 -7.98 24.25
N LEU A 347 18.98 -7.80 22.92
CA LEU A 347 17.78 -8.03 22.13
C LEU A 347 17.93 -9.32 21.34
N TYR A 348 16.90 -10.15 21.30
CA TYR A 348 16.87 -11.38 20.52
C TYR A 348 15.98 -11.18 19.30
N ILE A 349 16.51 -11.48 18.11
CA ILE A 349 15.80 -11.32 16.85
C ILE A 349 15.14 -12.62 16.46
N LYS A 350 13.81 -12.63 16.41
CA LYS A 350 13.01 -13.78 16.03
C LYS A 350 13.03 -14.04 14.53
N ASN A 351 12.78 -13.00 13.74
CA ASN A 351 12.78 -13.06 12.30
C ASN A 351 13.47 -11.82 11.73
N PHE A 352 14.14 -11.99 10.60
CA PHE A 352 14.70 -10.89 9.82
C PHE A 352 14.56 -11.15 8.32
N TYR A 353 14.72 -10.11 7.52
CA TYR A 353 14.46 -10.12 6.09
C TYR A 353 15.68 -9.59 5.34
N LEU A 354 16.09 -10.31 4.30
CA LEU A 354 17.18 -9.91 3.42
C LEU A 354 16.64 -9.02 2.32
N LEU A 355 17.22 -7.84 2.13
CA LEU A 355 16.74 -6.78 1.24
C LEU A 355 17.82 -6.44 0.21
N GLY A 356 17.35 -6.23 -1.05
CA GLY A 356 18.23 -5.79 -2.15
C GLY A 356 18.18 -4.29 -2.41
#